data_479fce82b6ca37a77a681296d1b58a98
#
_entry.id   479fce82b6ca37a77a681296d1b58a98
#
_cell.length_a   1.000
_cell.length_b   1.000
_cell.length_c   1.000
_cell.angle_alpha   90.00
_cell.angle_beta   90.00
_cell.angle_gamma   90.00
#
_symmetry.space_group_name_H-M   'P 1'
#
loop_
_entity.id
_entity.type
_entity.pdbx_description
1 polymer ?
#
loop_
_entity_poly.entity_id
_entity_poly.type
_entity_poly.pdbx_seq_one_letter_code
_entity_poly.pdbx_strand_id
1 'polypeptide(L)'
;MNPFDTVHEFERVVADYSGAPYSIATDCCSHAIFLSAIYYKQKHGACTVTMPKNTYVSAPMQMIHAGFDVEFTDKEWSGVYPIEPTNIVDGAPRFTYNMYMKGTYHCLSFQFKKILSTGRGGMILTDDEEFYEWAQRAVHDGRDMSIPYEEDTVTMLGYHMFMTPEAAQIGLDKMKTMPRINNDVATNHTYPDISYIKGFK
;
A
#
# COMPACT_ATOMS: atom_id res chain seq x y z
N MET A 1 -4.89 19.02 -19.64
CA MET A 1 -5.03 18.56 -18.23
C MET A 1 -4.62 17.11 -18.22
N ASN A 2 -3.63 16.73 -17.44
CA ASN A 2 -3.21 15.34 -17.31
C ASN A 2 -4.29 14.58 -16.53
N PRO A 3 -4.84 13.44 -17.03
CA PRO A 3 -5.84 12.66 -16.29
C PRO A 3 -5.38 12.25 -14.88
N PHE A 4 -4.08 12.07 -14.70
CA PHE A 4 -3.49 11.70 -13.40
C PHE A 4 -3.38 12.86 -12.40
N ASP A 5 -3.67 14.12 -12.78
CA ASP A 5 -3.76 15.24 -11.81
C ASP A 5 -4.76 14.93 -10.68
N THR A 6 -5.85 14.21 -10.98
CA THR A 6 -6.83 13.75 -9.98
C THR A 6 -6.25 12.73 -9.03
N VAL A 7 -5.38 11.84 -9.50
CA VAL A 7 -4.70 10.84 -8.65
C VAL A 7 -3.72 11.54 -7.70
N HIS A 8 -2.91 12.46 -8.22
CA HIS A 8 -1.96 13.25 -7.40
C HIS A 8 -2.67 14.12 -6.36
N GLU A 9 -3.82 14.70 -6.69
CA GLU A 9 -4.63 15.41 -5.70
C GLU A 9 -5.16 14.48 -4.62
N PHE A 10 -5.61 13.27 -4.97
CA PHE A 10 -6.05 12.28 -3.99
C PHE A 10 -4.90 11.81 -3.10
N GLU A 11 -3.73 11.58 -3.66
CA GLU A 11 -2.49 11.28 -2.91
C GLU A 11 -2.24 12.39 -1.89
N ARG A 12 -2.18 13.66 -2.32
CA ARG A 12 -1.95 14.80 -1.43
C ARG A 12 -2.98 14.89 -0.29
N VAL A 13 -4.27 14.74 -0.60
CA VAL A 13 -5.35 14.80 0.40
C VAL A 13 -5.24 13.68 1.43
N VAL A 14 -4.88 12.46 1.01
CA VAL A 14 -4.68 11.32 1.92
C VAL A 14 -3.41 11.50 2.76
N ALA A 15 -2.31 11.97 2.18
CA ALA A 15 -1.08 12.29 2.90
C ALA A 15 -1.34 13.32 4.01
N ASP A 16 -1.98 14.44 3.69
CA ASP A 16 -2.35 15.49 4.63
C ASP A 16 -3.25 14.96 5.78
N TYR A 17 -4.24 14.13 5.43
CA TYR A 17 -5.14 13.54 6.42
C TYR A 17 -4.44 12.54 7.34
N SER A 18 -3.61 11.69 6.78
CA SER A 18 -2.90 10.63 7.53
C SER A 18 -1.68 11.11 8.30
N GLY A 19 -1.17 12.31 7.98
CA GLY A 19 0.04 12.87 8.56
C GLY A 19 1.34 12.30 7.96
N ALA A 20 1.27 11.73 6.77
CA ALA A 20 2.44 11.25 6.04
C ALA A 20 3.03 12.38 5.18
N PRO A 21 4.37 12.49 5.03
CA PRO A 21 4.99 13.41 4.10
C PRO A 21 4.65 13.12 2.64
N TYR A 22 4.60 11.84 2.26
CA TYR A 22 4.34 11.38 0.90
C TYR A 22 3.31 10.26 0.87
N SER A 23 2.61 10.14 -0.24
CA SER A 23 1.77 8.98 -0.53
C SER A 23 1.78 8.62 -2.01
N ILE A 24 1.64 7.34 -2.34
CA ILE A 24 1.61 6.79 -3.70
C ILE A 24 0.38 5.93 -3.86
N ALA A 25 -0.51 6.30 -4.77
CA ALA A 25 -1.71 5.54 -5.06
C ALA A 25 -1.39 4.28 -5.90
N THR A 26 -2.03 3.17 -5.53
CA THR A 26 -1.93 1.89 -6.24
C THR A 26 -3.33 1.37 -6.56
N ASP A 27 -3.43 0.42 -7.48
CA ASP A 27 -4.72 -0.21 -7.83
C ASP A 27 -5.30 -1.08 -6.70
N CYS A 28 -4.47 -1.53 -5.74
CA CYS A 28 -4.91 -2.25 -4.53
C CYS A 28 -3.81 -2.30 -3.46
N CYS A 29 -4.21 -2.55 -2.20
CA CYS A 29 -3.28 -2.71 -1.08
C CYS A 29 -2.28 -3.87 -1.27
N SER A 30 -2.70 -4.96 -1.92
CA SER A 30 -1.80 -6.08 -2.22
C SER A 30 -0.60 -5.62 -3.04
N HIS A 31 -0.83 -4.80 -4.07
CA HIS A 31 0.25 -4.21 -4.87
C HIS A 31 1.03 -3.14 -4.10
N ALA A 32 0.40 -2.42 -3.18
CA ALA A 32 1.13 -1.53 -2.26
C ALA A 32 2.15 -2.32 -1.42
N ILE A 33 1.75 -3.47 -0.84
CA ILE A 33 2.66 -4.38 -0.11
C ILE A 33 3.75 -4.93 -1.03
N PHE A 34 3.39 -5.38 -2.24
CA PHE A 34 4.34 -5.92 -3.21
C PHE A 34 5.41 -4.91 -3.61
N LEU A 35 5.03 -3.69 -3.98
CA LEU A 35 5.97 -2.64 -4.38
C LEU A 35 6.90 -2.26 -3.21
N SER A 36 6.35 -2.13 -2.00
CA SER A 36 7.14 -1.89 -0.79
C SER A 36 8.15 -3.02 -0.54
N ALA A 37 7.74 -4.29 -0.75
CA ALA A 37 8.62 -5.45 -0.61
C ALA A 37 9.72 -5.48 -1.68
N ILE A 38 9.39 -5.17 -2.94
CA ILE A 38 10.39 -5.09 -4.02
C ILE A 38 11.44 -4.03 -3.71
N TYR A 39 11.03 -2.83 -3.30
CA TYR A 39 11.99 -1.78 -2.95
C TYR A 39 12.84 -2.15 -1.73
N TYR A 40 12.23 -2.66 -0.67
CA TYR A 40 12.96 -3.14 0.50
C TYR A 40 14.02 -4.17 0.10
N LYS A 41 13.65 -5.15 -0.74
CA LYS A 41 14.56 -6.17 -1.27
C LYS A 41 15.73 -5.58 -2.06
N GLN A 42 15.50 -4.56 -2.88
CA GLN A 42 16.56 -3.88 -3.64
C GLN A 42 17.58 -3.22 -2.72
N LYS A 43 17.14 -2.69 -1.56
CA LYS A 43 18.01 -1.99 -0.62
C LYS A 43 18.70 -2.93 0.39
N HIS A 44 18.02 -3.99 0.84
CA HIS A 44 18.44 -4.80 1.99
C HIS A 44 18.61 -6.29 1.67
N GLY A 45 18.18 -6.76 0.50
CA GLY A 45 18.06 -8.17 0.18
C GLY A 45 16.74 -8.78 0.68
N ALA A 46 16.44 -10.00 0.20
CA ALA A 46 15.32 -10.79 0.72
C ALA A 46 15.72 -11.48 2.04
N CYS A 47 14.73 -11.66 2.91
CA CYS A 47 14.88 -12.34 4.19
C CYS A 47 13.62 -13.15 4.51
N THR A 48 13.65 -13.91 5.58
CA THR A 48 12.42 -14.47 6.18
C THR A 48 11.69 -13.36 6.92
N VAL A 49 10.39 -13.21 6.64
CA VAL A 49 9.51 -12.25 7.33
C VAL A 49 8.50 -12.99 8.21
N THR A 50 8.14 -12.36 9.32
CA THR A 50 7.08 -12.88 10.19
C THR A 50 5.79 -12.08 10.02
N MET A 51 4.67 -12.79 9.91
CA MET A 51 3.35 -12.20 9.73
C MET A 51 2.32 -12.91 10.62
N PRO A 52 1.23 -12.23 11.03
CA PRO A 52 0.14 -12.91 11.74
C PRO A 52 -0.47 -14.02 10.88
N LYS A 53 -0.70 -15.19 11.46
CA LYS A 53 -1.41 -16.29 10.79
C LYS A 53 -2.89 -15.99 10.49
N ASN A 54 -3.47 -15.08 11.26
CA ASN A 54 -4.84 -14.59 11.07
C ASN A 54 -4.82 -13.25 10.35
N THR A 55 -4.65 -13.27 9.05
CA THR A 55 -4.64 -12.08 8.18
C THR A 55 -5.28 -12.37 6.82
N TYR A 56 -5.43 -11.32 5.99
CA TYR A 56 -5.96 -11.50 4.65
C TYR A 56 -4.92 -12.20 3.76
N VAL A 57 -5.34 -13.27 3.08
CA VAL A 57 -4.48 -14.22 2.36
C VAL A 57 -3.54 -13.56 1.33
N SER A 58 -3.92 -12.42 0.74
CA SER A 58 -3.06 -11.80 -0.28
C SER A 58 -1.80 -11.16 0.30
N ALA A 59 -1.79 -10.72 1.55
CA ALA A 59 -0.63 -10.04 2.13
C ALA A 59 0.62 -10.95 2.16
N PRO A 60 0.60 -12.17 2.74
CA PRO A 60 1.75 -13.07 2.63
C PRO A 60 2.05 -13.51 1.20
N MET A 61 1.04 -13.66 0.32
CA MET A 61 1.29 -13.97 -1.09
C MET A 61 2.17 -12.91 -1.76
N GLN A 62 1.94 -11.62 -1.47
CA GLN A 62 2.75 -10.55 -2.06
C GLN A 62 4.20 -10.59 -1.57
N MET A 63 4.45 -10.92 -0.31
CA MET A 63 5.81 -11.11 0.20
C MET A 63 6.51 -12.28 -0.52
N ILE A 64 5.82 -13.41 -0.69
CA ILE A 64 6.35 -14.58 -1.43
C ILE A 64 6.62 -14.22 -2.90
N HIS A 65 5.68 -13.55 -3.58
CA HIS A 65 5.88 -13.10 -4.96
C HIS A 65 7.06 -12.14 -5.11
N ALA A 66 7.33 -11.31 -4.10
CA ALA A 66 8.51 -10.46 -4.05
C ALA A 66 9.81 -11.23 -3.73
N GLY A 67 9.70 -12.53 -3.37
CA GLY A 67 10.83 -13.42 -3.12
C GLY A 67 11.30 -13.47 -1.68
N PHE A 68 10.41 -13.20 -0.72
CA PHE A 68 10.64 -13.38 0.71
C PHE A 68 10.12 -14.75 1.16
N ASP A 69 10.76 -15.34 2.17
CA ASP A 69 10.18 -16.44 2.92
C ASP A 69 9.25 -15.91 4.00
N VAL A 70 8.12 -16.59 4.25
CA VAL A 70 7.12 -16.15 5.22
C VAL A 70 6.96 -17.16 6.34
N GLU A 71 7.12 -16.70 7.58
CA GLU A 71 6.79 -17.44 8.80
C GLU A 71 5.57 -16.83 9.48
N PHE A 72 4.62 -17.68 9.88
CA PHE A 72 3.40 -17.25 10.56
C PHE A 72 3.52 -17.28 12.08
N THR A 73 2.96 -16.28 12.74
CA THR A 73 2.95 -16.15 14.19
C THR A 73 1.55 -15.97 14.75
N ASP A 74 1.37 -16.27 16.04
CA ASP A 74 0.12 -16.05 16.79
C ASP A 74 -0.05 -14.59 17.26
N LYS A 75 0.60 -13.62 16.59
CA LYS A 75 0.54 -12.21 16.96
C LYS A 75 -0.87 -11.66 16.85
N GLU A 76 -1.38 -11.10 17.94
CA GLU A 76 -2.63 -10.34 17.93
C GLU A 76 -2.40 -8.94 17.34
N TRP A 77 -3.40 -8.44 16.62
CA TRP A 77 -3.36 -7.12 16.00
C TRP A 77 -4.76 -6.52 15.81
N SER A 78 -4.83 -5.20 15.70
CA SER A 78 -6.04 -4.45 15.35
C SER A 78 -5.68 -3.31 14.42
N GLY A 79 -6.35 -3.25 13.27
CA GLY A 79 -6.21 -2.21 12.25
C GLY A 79 -4.88 -2.21 11.50
N VAL A 80 -3.77 -2.48 12.16
CA VAL A 80 -2.43 -2.51 11.55
C VAL A 80 -1.56 -3.61 12.14
N TYR A 81 -0.63 -4.11 11.34
CA TYR A 81 0.48 -4.94 11.84
C TYR A 81 1.74 -4.73 10.99
N PRO A 82 2.94 -4.77 11.60
CA PRO A 82 4.21 -4.75 10.87
C PRO A 82 4.52 -6.12 10.27
N ILE A 83 5.19 -6.14 9.13
CA ILE A 83 5.78 -7.32 8.48
C ILE A 83 7.25 -7.36 8.89
N GLU A 84 7.57 -8.06 9.98
CA GLU A 84 8.91 -8.01 10.59
C GLU A 84 9.91 -8.94 9.86
N PRO A 85 11.21 -8.56 9.72
CA PRO A 85 11.87 -7.37 10.27
C PRO A 85 11.84 -6.13 9.35
N THR A 86 10.98 -6.10 8.35
CA THR A 86 10.91 -4.98 7.40
C THR A 86 10.26 -3.74 8.04
N ASN A 87 10.36 -2.60 7.35
CA ASN A 87 9.60 -1.40 7.70
C ASN A 87 8.23 -1.31 6.99
N ILE A 88 7.73 -2.43 6.44
CA ILE A 88 6.43 -2.52 5.77
C ILE A 88 5.35 -2.76 6.82
N VAL A 89 4.25 -2.00 6.72
CA VAL A 89 3.09 -2.13 7.61
C VAL A 89 1.84 -2.37 6.78
N ASP A 90 1.11 -3.45 7.06
CA ASP A 90 -0.24 -3.63 6.55
C ASP A 90 -1.23 -2.85 7.43
N GLY A 91 -1.77 -1.78 6.89
CA GLY A 91 -2.79 -0.92 7.50
C GLY A 91 -4.14 -1.01 6.80
N ALA A 92 -4.38 -2.05 6.01
CA ALA A 92 -5.60 -2.21 5.21
C ALA A 92 -6.93 -2.03 5.99
N PRO A 93 -7.04 -2.38 7.29
CA PRO A 93 -8.26 -2.19 8.07
C PRO A 93 -8.38 -0.83 8.78
N ARG A 94 -7.38 0.03 8.72
CA ARG A 94 -7.36 1.33 9.41
C ARG A 94 -7.37 2.49 8.42
N PHE A 95 -8.20 3.48 8.69
CA PHE A 95 -8.13 4.77 8.03
C PHE A 95 -8.63 5.85 9.00
N THR A 96 -7.75 6.58 9.63
CA THR A 96 -8.06 7.62 10.63
C THR A 96 -7.04 8.76 10.56
N TYR A 97 -7.41 9.92 11.10
CA TYR A 97 -6.55 11.10 11.07
C TYR A 97 -5.23 10.86 11.81
N ASN A 98 -4.12 11.33 11.22
CA ASN A 98 -2.77 11.29 11.80
C ASN A 98 -2.31 9.86 12.17
N MET A 99 -2.65 8.88 11.31
CA MET A 99 -2.37 7.46 11.56
C MET A 99 -1.01 6.99 11.06
N TYR A 100 -0.29 7.80 10.28
CA TYR A 100 0.96 7.40 9.69
C TYR A 100 2.02 7.02 10.74
N MET A 101 2.71 5.94 10.52
CA MET A 101 3.81 5.46 11.37
C MET A 101 5.14 5.84 10.71
N LYS A 102 5.85 6.79 11.34
CA LYS A 102 7.12 7.33 10.81
C LYS A 102 8.16 6.22 10.53
N GLY A 103 8.85 6.35 9.41
CA GLY A 103 9.89 5.42 8.99
C GLY A 103 9.36 4.13 8.35
N THR A 104 8.07 4.09 8.00
CA THR A 104 7.44 2.89 7.43
C THR A 104 6.93 3.10 6.00
N TYR A 105 6.77 2.00 5.28
CA TYR A 105 5.93 1.88 4.09
C TYR A 105 4.56 1.38 4.54
N HIS A 106 3.65 2.30 4.86
CA HIS A 106 2.36 2.02 5.47
C HIS A 106 1.30 1.82 4.39
N CYS A 107 0.92 0.57 4.14
CA CYS A 107 0.06 0.17 3.04
C CYS A 107 -1.42 0.24 3.43
N LEU A 108 -2.22 0.99 2.65
CA LEU A 108 -3.65 1.20 2.84
C LEU A 108 -4.49 0.45 1.79
N SER A 109 -5.73 0.14 2.15
CA SER A 109 -6.72 -0.45 1.25
C SER A 109 -7.95 0.43 1.10
N PHE A 110 -8.37 0.65 -0.15
CA PHE A 110 -9.61 1.34 -0.49
C PHE A 110 -10.63 0.40 -1.16
N GLN A 111 -10.52 -0.90 -0.87
CA GLN A 111 -11.46 -1.92 -1.34
C GLN A 111 -12.87 -1.65 -0.77
N PHE A 112 -13.93 -2.12 -1.43
CA PHE A 112 -15.34 -1.79 -1.15
C PHE A 112 -15.81 -2.00 0.31
N LYS A 113 -15.09 -2.78 1.15
CA LYS A 113 -15.41 -2.99 2.57
C LYS A 113 -14.65 -2.06 3.53
N LYS A 114 -13.82 -1.14 3.01
CA LYS A 114 -12.94 -0.31 3.83
C LYS A 114 -13.60 1.01 4.23
N ILE A 115 -13.05 1.67 5.25
CA ILE A 115 -13.54 2.96 5.79
C ILE A 115 -13.60 4.01 4.67
N LEU A 116 -12.46 4.23 3.99
CA LEU A 116 -12.41 4.95 2.72
C LEU A 116 -12.43 3.91 1.58
N SER A 117 -13.46 3.93 0.78
CA SER A 117 -13.59 2.96 -0.32
C SER A 117 -13.76 3.66 -1.66
N THR A 118 -12.90 3.29 -2.60
CA THR A 118 -13.00 3.64 -4.04
C THR A 118 -13.52 2.47 -4.89
N GLY A 119 -14.02 1.41 -4.21
CA GLY A 119 -14.37 0.13 -4.83
C GLY A 119 -13.18 -0.80 -4.95
N ARG A 120 -12.12 -0.38 -5.60
CA ARG A 120 -10.80 -0.99 -5.65
C ARG A 120 -9.75 0.12 -5.58
N GLY A 121 -8.72 -0.06 -4.76
CA GLY A 121 -7.64 0.90 -4.61
C GLY A 121 -6.75 0.54 -3.43
N GLY A 122 -5.57 1.13 -3.41
CA GLY A 122 -4.60 1.09 -2.32
C GLY A 122 -3.77 2.35 -2.31
N MET A 123 -2.94 2.49 -1.29
CA MET A 123 -1.97 3.59 -1.20
C MET A 123 -0.81 3.19 -0.28
N ILE A 124 0.37 3.72 -0.54
CA ILE A 124 1.51 3.59 0.36
C ILE A 124 1.77 4.97 0.95
N LEU A 125 1.82 5.06 2.27
CA LEU A 125 2.25 6.25 2.99
C LEU A 125 3.72 6.10 3.38
N THR A 126 4.51 7.16 3.25
CA THR A 126 5.95 7.11 3.57
C THR A 126 6.52 8.48 3.91
N ASP A 127 7.68 8.50 4.59
CA ASP A 127 8.57 9.67 4.75
C ASP A 127 9.93 9.46 4.04
N ASP A 128 10.07 8.36 3.28
CA ASP A 128 11.23 8.06 2.45
C ASP A 128 11.06 8.68 1.06
N GLU A 129 11.73 9.79 0.80
CA GLU A 129 11.66 10.52 -0.47
C GLU A 129 12.21 9.70 -1.64
N GLU A 130 13.30 8.92 -1.44
CA GLU A 130 13.88 8.08 -2.48
C GLU A 130 12.91 6.96 -2.88
N PHE A 131 12.23 6.36 -1.90
CA PHE A 131 11.15 5.40 -2.18
C PHE A 131 10.00 6.06 -2.95
N TYR A 132 9.58 7.26 -2.53
CA TYR A 132 8.50 7.99 -3.19
C TYR A 132 8.80 8.25 -4.67
N GLU A 133 9.97 8.78 -4.99
CA GLU A 133 10.40 9.03 -6.38
C GLU A 133 10.46 7.75 -7.22
N TRP A 134 11.00 6.66 -6.64
CA TRP A 134 11.02 5.36 -7.29
C TRP A 134 9.60 4.83 -7.53
N ALA A 135 8.74 4.88 -6.52
CA ALA A 135 7.40 4.31 -6.57
C ALA A 135 6.47 5.04 -7.54
N GLN A 136 6.60 6.36 -7.68
CA GLN A 136 5.88 7.15 -8.70
C GLN A 136 6.11 6.61 -10.11
N ARG A 137 7.31 6.21 -10.43
CA ARG A 137 7.62 5.57 -11.71
C ARG A 137 7.23 4.08 -11.73
N ALA A 138 7.50 3.38 -10.63
CA ALA A 138 7.27 1.95 -10.53
C ALA A 138 5.80 1.56 -10.78
N VAL A 139 4.83 2.33 -10.30
CA VAL A 139 3.39 2.08 -10.51
C VAL A 139 2.95 2.31 -11.96
N HIS A 140 3.72 3.04 -12.75
CA HIS A 140 3.44 3.46 -14.13
C HIS A 140 4.42 2.85 -15.15
N ASP A 141 4.72 1.56 -15.07
CA ASP A 141 5.58 0.84 -16.03
C ASP A 141 7.03 1.36 -16.08
N GLY A 142 7.51 2.06 -15.06
CA GLY A 142 8.83 2.69 -15.01
C GLY A 142 8.89 4.06 -15.67
N ARG A 143 7.76 4.61 -16.11
CA ARG A 143 7.63 5.86 -16.84
C ARG A 143 7.70 7.10 -15.94
N ASP A 144 8.10 8.20 -16.53
CA ASP A 144 7.90 9.53 -15.97
C ASP A 144 6.61 10.14 -16.54
N MET A 145 5.56 10.18 -15.71
CA MET A 145 4.24 10.68 -16.14
C MET A 145 4.20 12.22 -16.29
N SER A 146 5.28 12.93 -15.97
CA SER A 146 5.37 14.38 -16.13
C SER A 146 5.77 14.80 -17.54
N ILE A 147 6.26 13.86 -18.37
CA ILE A 147 6.71 14.12 -19.75
C ILE A 147 5.90 13.28 -20.75
N PRO A 148 5.82 13.72 -22.04
CA PRO A 148 5.18 12.94 -23.09
C PRO A 148 5.84 11.57 -23.28
N TYR A 149 5.04 10.57 -23.70
CA TYR A 149 5.55 9.20 -23.89
C TYR A 149 6.73 9.12 -24.86
N GLU A 150 6.67 9.90 -25.93
CA GLU A 150 7.69 9.94 -26.98
C GLU A 150 9.03 10.50 -26.51
N GLU A 151 9.03 11.27 -25.42
CA GLU A 151 10.20 11.91 -24.83
C GLU A 151 10.75 11.11 -23.63
N ASP A 152 9.99 10.11 -23.13
CA ASP A 152 10.34 9.32 -21.96
C ASP A 152 11.36 8.23 -22.31
N THR A 153 12.50 8.25 -21.66
CA THR A 153 13.58 7.26 -21.91
C THR A 153 13.43 5.96 -21.12
N VAL A 154 12.43 5.82 -20.28
CA VAL A 154 12.14 4.67 -19.41
C VAL A 154 13.41 3.96 -18.91
N THR A 155 13.95 4.40 -17.79
CA THR A 155 15.26 3.94 -17.28
C THR A 155 15.18 2.82 -16.26
N MET A 156 13.97 2.36 -15.90
CA MET A 156 13.75 1.30 -14.91
C MET A 156 12.61 0.38 -15.31
N LEU A 157 12.64 -0.87 -14.83
CA LEU A 157 11.49 -1.76 -14.91
C LEU A 157 10.44 -1.32 -13.91
N GLY A 158 9.21 -1.12 -14.38
CA GLY A 158 8.05 -0.77 -13.57
C GLY A 158 6.97 -1.84 -13.61
N TYR A 159 5.80 -1.48 -13.10
CA TYR A 159 4.62 -2.32 -12.96
C TYR A 159 3.39 -1.55 -13.40
N HIS A 160 2.38 -2.25 -13.92
CA HIS A 160 1.10 -1.66 -14.30
C HIS A 160 0.13 -1.70 -13.11
N MET A 161 0.41 -0.89 -12.06
CA MET A 161 -0.27 -0.98 -10.76
C MET A 161 -0.83 0.37 -10.28
N PHE A 162 -1.02 1.32 -11.18
CA PHE A 162 -1.53 2.65 -10.85
C PHE A 162 -3.02 2.65 -10.52
N MET A 163 -3.45 3.60 -9.72
CA MET A 163 -4.87 3.90 -9.50
C MET A 163 -5.43 4.67 -10.68
N THR A 164 -6.68 4.35 -11.09
CA THR A 164 -7.33 5.12 -12.16
C THR A 164 -7.86 6.48 -11.65
N PRO A 165 -7.92 7.50 -12.52
CA PRO A 165 -8.47 8.81 -12.16
C PRO A 165 -9.92 8.74 -11.61
N GLU A 166 -10.76 7.82 -12.12
CA GLU A 166 -12.12 7.61 -11.65
C GLU A 166 -12.16 7.11 -10.21
N ALA A 167 -11.28 6.15 -9.87
CA ALA A 167 -11.16 5.65 -8.48
C ALA A 167 -10.66 6.76 -7.54
N ALA A 168 -9.69 7.55 -7.97
CA ALA A 168 -9.19 8.68 -7.22
C ALA A 168 -10.27 9.75 -6.99
N GLN A 169 -11.08 10.07 -8.00
CA GLN A 169 -12.20 11.01 -7.87
C GLN A 169 -13.22 10.55 -6.84
N ILE A 170 -13.59 9.27 -6.83
CA ILE A 170 -14.47 8.70 -5.79
C ILE A 170 -13.84 8.88 -4.40
N GLY A 171 -12.54 8.68 -4.29
CA GLY A 171 -11.77 8.90 -3.05
C GLY A 171 -11.84 10.35 -2.59
N LEU A 172 -11.57 11.30 -3.47
CA LEU A 172 -11.62 12.74 -3.20
C LEU A 172 -13.01 13.17 -2.72
N ASP A 173 -14.06 12.68 -3.37
CA ASP A 173 -15.43 13.04 -2.97
C ASP A 173 -15.77 12.51 -1.57
N LYS A 174 -15.32 11.33 -1.21
CA LYS A 174 -15.49 10.77 0.14
C LYS A 174 -14.65 11.47 1.19
N MET A 175 -13.45 11.91 0.84
CA MET A 175 -12.58 12.66 1.76
C MET A 175 -13.20 13.99 2.23
N LYS A 176 -14.06 14.63 1.44
CA LYS A 176 -14.75 15.87 1.81
C LYS A 176 -15.56 15.76 3.12
N THR A 177 -16.03 14.56 3.45
CA THR A 177 -16.85 14.31 4.66
C THR A 177 -16.23 13.26 5.59
N MET A 178 -14.95 12.90 5.39
CA MET A 178 -14.28 11.86 6.18
C MET A 178 -14.12 12.30 7.64
N PRO A 179 -14.65 11.55 8.61
CA PRO A 179 -14.44 11.85 10.02
C PRO A 179 -12.96 11.78 10.40
N ARG A 180 -12.54 12.57 11.39
CA ARG A 180 -11.16 12.51 11.89
C ARG A 180 -10.88 11.20 12.65
N ILE A 181 -11.86 10.64 13.32
CA ILE A 181 -11.73 9.40 14.11
C ILE A 181 -12.62 8.34 13.49
N ASN A 182 -12.01 7.21 13.14
CA ASN A 182 -12.68 6.05 12.59
C ASN A 182 -12.17 4.79 13.32
N ASN A 183 -13.09 3.87 13.65
CA ASN A 183 -12.74 2.58 14.24
C ASN A 183 -12.14 1.65 13.17
N ASP A 184 -11.20 0.81 13.59
CA ASP A 184 -10.66 -0.26 12.74
C ASP A 184 -11.76 -1.21 12.29
N VAL A 185 -11.72 -1.64 11.02
CA VAL A 185 -12.74 -2.54 10.45
C VAL A 185 -12.37 -4.02 10.50
N ALA A 186 -11.16 -4.35 10.98
CA ALA A 186 -10.74 -5.74 11.17
C ALA A 186 -9.60 -5.86 12.21
N THR A 187 -9.56 -7.04 12.81
CA THR A 187 -8.55 -7.51 13.78
C THR A 187 -8.10 -8.92 13.38
N ASN A 188 -7.13 -9.51 14.11
CA ASN A 188 -6.76 -10.91 13.93
C ASN A 188 -7.98 -11.85 14.02
N HIS A 189 -8.99 -11.56 14.87
CA HIS A 189 -10.22 -12.37 14.99
C HIS A 189 -11.15 -12.31 13.77
N THR A 190 -10.91 -11.37 12.84
CA THR A 190 -11.72 -11.22 11.62
C THR A 190 -11.36 -12.27 10.56
N TYR A 191 -10.14 -12.81 10.62
CA TYR A 191 -9.60 -13.70 9.59
C TYR A 191 -9.35 -15.11 10.12
N PRO A 192 -9.55 -16.16 9.30
CA PRO A 192 -9.17 -17.52 9.66
C PRO A 192 -7.64 -17.64 9.77
N ASP A 193 -7.17 -18.69 10.44
CA ASP A 193 -5.77 -19.12 10.36
C ASP A 193 -5.47 -19.59 8.94
N ILE A 194 -4.47 -18.99 8.30
CA ILE A 194 -4.05 -19.30 6.91
C ILE A 194 -2.72 -20.07 6.85
N SER A 195 -2.08 -20.35 7.98
CA SER A 195 -0.76 -21.00 8.02
C SER A 195 -0.73 -22.43 7.45
N TYR A 196 -1.90 -23.06 7.34
CA TYR A 196 -2.05 -24.41 6.78
C TYR A 196 -2.20 -24.44 5.26
N ILE A 197 -2.33 -23.30 4.60
CA ILE A 197 -2.52 -23.23 3.15
C ILE A 197 -1.27 -23.76 2.45
N LYS A 198 -1.44 -24.78 1.61
CA LYS A 198 -0.33 -25.49 0.95
C LYS A 198 0.54 -24.57 0.07
N GLY A 199 -0.03 -23.50 -0.47
CA GLY A 199 0.68 -22.53 -1.31
C GLY A 199 1.69 -21.66 -0.55
N PHE A 200 1.73 -21.73 0.79
CA PHE A 200 2.71 -21.04 1.64
C PHE A 200 3.86 -21.96 2.13
N LYS A 201 3.89 -23.20 1.69
CA LYS A 201 4.89 -24.23 2.06
C LYS A 201 5.86 -24.49 0.94
#